data_6903fb002bcf0285f07aa56af6a28f57
#
_entry.id   6903fb002bcf0285f07aa56af6a28f57
#
_cell.length_a   1.000
_cell.length_b   1.000
_cell.length_c   1.000
_cell.angle_alpha   90.00
_cell.angle_beta   90.00
_cell.angle_gamma   90.00
#
_symmetry.space_group_name_H-M   'P 1'
#
loop_
_entity.id
_entity.type
_entity.pdbx_description
1 polymer ?
#
loop_
_entity_poly.entity_id
_entity_poly.type
_entity_poly.pdbx_seq_one_letter_code
_entity_poly.pdbx_strand_id
1 'polypeptide(L)'
;DQHDKVSARGYTMGYIGSVLLLIINLLMVMKPELFHLPDTINVLGMELEHLPARVSFLTVAVWWAGFAQLAFRVLPDNPYGRKATGQVVLNGFRELRKVWRELQSTRRLNSYLMAFFVFNMGIQTVMYLAVTYAKEEVKELAPDGSVVPIGDSSLIISILLIQLVAALGAYLFVLLSRRVGNMRALIIGCVGWIFICVAAYRVEWATEFYALAC
;
A
#
# COMPACT_ATOMS: atom_id res chain seq x y z
N ASP A 1 2.70 25.07 1.17
CA ASP A 1 4.12 24.63 1.21
C ASP A 1 4.52 23.83 2.45
N GLN A 2 4.00 24.14 3.64
CA GLN A 2 4.28 23.34 4.84
C GLN A 2 3.45 22.04 4.85
N HIS A 3 2.20 22.07 4.42
CA HIS A 3 1.34 20.88 4.36
C HIS A 3 1.91 19.81 3.43
N ASP A 4 2.42 20.19 2.27
CA ASP A 4 3.04 19.26 1.30
C ASP A 4 4.30 18.60 1.87
N LYS A 5 5.12 19.38 2.60
CA LYS A 5 6.32 18.83 3.26
C LYS A 5 5.96 17.83 4.36
N VAL A 6 4.97 18.14 5.19
CA VAL A 6 4.52 17.25 6.27
C VAL A 6 3.92 15.98 5.70
N SER A 7 3.07 16.10 4.68
CA SER A 7 2.47 14.95 3.99
C SER A 7 3.55 14.07 3.36
N ALA A 8 4.51 14.65 2.63
CA ALA A 8 5.60 13.90 2.01
C ALA A 8 6.44 13.13 3.06
N ARG A 9 6.74 13.77 4.21
CA ARG A 9 7.44 13.08 5.31
C ARG A 9 6.63 11.94 5.88
N GLY A 10 5.32 12.12 6.06
CA GLY A 10 4.41 11.08 6.53
C GLY A 10 4.42 9.87 5.59
N TYR A 11 4.29 10.09 4.29
CA TYR A 11 4.36 9.03 3.29
C TYR A 11 5.72 8.31 3.28
N THR A 12 6.83 9.08 3.30
CA THR A 12 8.17 8.49 3.34
C THR A 12 8.38 7.61 4.58
N MET A 13 7.96 8.08 5.76
CA MET A 13 8.03 7.28 6.99
C MET A 13 7.14 6.04 6.92
N GLY A 14 5.95 6.14 6.30
CA GLY A 14 5.07 5.01 6.05
C GLY A 14 5.73 3.94 5.18
N TYR A 15 6.38 4.33 4.08
CA TYR A 15 7.11 3.41 3.22
C TYR A 15 8.29 2.76 3.93
N ILE A 16 9.08 3.52 4.69
CA ILE A 16 10.19 2.97 5.47
C ILE A 16 9.67 1.94 6.48
N GLY A 17 8.60 2.28 7.21
CA GLY A 17 7.98 1.36 8.17
C GLY A 17 7.45 0.08 7.50
N SER A 18 6.81 0.19 6.35
CA SER A 18 6.29 -0.97 5.60
C SER A 18 7.41 -1.86 5.07
N VAL A 19 8.51 -1.27 4.57
CA VAL A 19 9.69 -2.03 4.10
C VAL A 19 10.33 -2.80 5.25
N LEU A 20 10.53 -2.17 6.41
CA LEU A 20 11.10 -2.83 7.58
C LEU A 20 10.26 -4.02 8.03
N LEU A 21 8.95 -3.82 8.18
CA LEU A 21 8.04 -4.90 8.58
C LEU A 21 7.96 -6.00 7.53
N LEU A 22 7.95 -5.64 6.24
CA LEU A 22 7.92 -6.61 5.14
C LEU A 22 9.20 -7.46 5.12
N ILE A 23 10.39 -6.86 5.32
CA ILE A 23 11.65 -7.59 5.41
C ILE A 23 11.63 -8.58 6.58
N ILE A 24 11.18 -8.17 7.76
CA ILE A 24 11.06 -9.04 8.94
C ILE A 24 10.13 -10.21 8.64
N ASN A 25 8.95 -9.94 8.10
CA ASN A 25 7.97 -10.98 7.77
C ASN A 25 8.47 -11.92 6.66
N LEU A 26 9.17 -11.37 5.65
CA LEU A 26 9.77 -12.15 4.59
C LEU A 26 10.85 -13.11 5.14
N LEU A 27 11.75 -12.61 5.99
CA LEU A 27 12.75 -13.43 6.64
C LEU A 27 12.12 -14.53 7.50
N MET A 28 11.01 -14.22 8.17
CA MET A 28 10.27 -15.19 8.99
C MET A 28 9.66 -16.32 8.14
N VAL A 29 9.14 -15.99 6.95
CA VAL A 29 8.53 -16.98 6.04
C VAL A 29 9.60 -17.77 5.27
N MET A 30 10.66 -17.09 4.78
CA MET A 30 11.70 -17.76 3.97
C MET A 30 12.73 -18.53 4.80
N LYS A 31 12.99 -18.08 6.02
CA LYS A 31 13.96 -18.70 6.94
C LYS A 31 13.36 -18.82 8.33
N PRO A 32 12.36 -19.68 8.52
CA PRO A 32 11.68 -19.86 9.80
C PRO A 32 12.62 -20.35 10.90
N GLU A 33 13.71 -21.03 10.52
CA GLU A 33 14.75 -21.49 11.43
C GLU A 33 15.42 -20.37 12.23
N LEU A 34 15.56 -19.16 11.63
CA LEU A 34 16.13 -17.99 12.32
C LEU A 34 15.25 -17.52 13.50
N PHE A 35 13.96 -17.79 13.42
CA PHE A 35 12.98 -17.39 14.43
C PHE A 35 12.54 -18.58 15.29
N HIS A 36 13.16 -19.75 15.12
CA HIS A 36 12.81 -21.00 15.82
C HIS A 36 11.34 -21.39 15.64
N LEU A 37 10.76 -21.05 14.49
CA LEU A 37 9.38 -21.34 14.15
C LEU A 37 9.31 -22.68 13.38
N PRO A 38 8.61 -23.69 13.91
CA PRO A 38 8.29 -24.88 13.14
C PRO A 38 7.26 -24.55 12.05
N ASP A 39 7.27 -25.27 10.94
CA ASP A 39 6.32 -25.04 9.85
C ASP A 39 4.90 -25.45 10.25
N THR A 40 4.79 -26.49 11.07
CA THR A 40 3.53 -26.99 11.62
C THR A 40 3.56 -27.07 13.13
N ILE A 41 2.47 -26.73 13.77
CA ILE A 41 2.29 -26.88 15.22
C ILE A 41 0.91 -27.51 15.53
N ASN A 42 0.88 -28.43 16.46
CA ASN A 42 -0.37 -29.02 16.97
C ASN A 42 -0.88 -28.21 18.16
N VAL A 43 -2.00 -27.51 17.98
CA VAL A 43 -2.67 -26.76 19.05
C VAL A 43 -4.07 -27.30 19.25
N LEU A 44 -4.34 -27.82 20.45
CA LEU A 44 -5.67 -28.35 20.83
C LEU A 44 -6.21 -29.43 19.87
N GLY A 45 -5.30 -30.26 19.31
CA GLY A 45 -5.72 -31.33 18.38
C GLY A 45 -5.96 -30.87 16.93
N MET A 46 -5.69 -29.60 16.63
CA MET A 46 -5.70 -29.07 15.26
C MET A 46 -4.27 -28.85 14.78
N GLU A 47 -3.95 -29.39 13.63
CA GLU A 47 -2.68 -29.16 12.94
C GLU A 47 -2.72 -27.82 12.22
N LEU A 48 -1.91 -26.89 12.68
CA LEU A 48 -1.77 -25.55 12.08
C LEU A 48 -0.56 -25.56 11.15
N GLU A 49 -0.84 -25.66 9.86
CA GLU A 49 0.18 -25.51 8.81
C GLU A 49 0.53 -24.03 8.55
N HIS A 50 1.70 -23.79 7.98
CA HIS A 50 2.21 -22.46 7.64
C HIS A 50 2.28 -21.49 8.84
N LEU A 51 2.77 -21.99 9.98
CA LEU A 51 2.90 -21.18 11.20
C LEU A 51 3.66 -19.86 10.98
N PRO A 52 4.79 -19.82 10.23
CA PRO A 52 5.52 -18.57 9.98
C PRO A 52 4.65 -17.48 9.33
N ALA A 53 3.83 -17.84 8.35
CA ALA A 53 2.91 -16.92 7.71
C ALA A 53 1.83 -16.42 8.69
N ARG A 54 1.29 -17.28 9.54
CA ARG A 54 0.30 -16.91 10.56
C ARG A 54 0.88 -15.96 11.62
N VAL A 55 2.11 -16.23 12.06
CA VAL A 55 2.84 -15.36 12.99
C VAL A 55 3.13 -14.00 12.36
N SER A 56 3.40 -13.94 11.06
CA SER A 56 3.56 -12.68 10.32
C SER A 56 2.34 -11.77 10.45
N PHE A 57 1.12 -12.30 10.40
CA PHE A 57 -0.09 -11.49 10.65
C PHE A 57 -0.15 -10.95 12.07
N LEU A 58 0.33 -11.71 13.08
CA LEU A 58 0.40 -11.24 14.46
C LEU A 58 1.44 -10.13 14.62
N THR A 59 2.60 -10.23 13.95
CA THR A 59 3.60 -9.15 13.97
C THR A 59 3.05 -7.85 13.38
N VAL A 60 2.24 -7.93 12.32
CA VAL A 60 1.54 -6.76 11.75
C VAL A 60 0.60 -6.15 12.80
N ALA A 61 -0.19 -6.97 13.51
CA ALA A 61 -1.10 -6.47 14.54
C ALA A 61 -0.35 -5.78 15.69
N VAL A 62 0.75 -6.37 16.17
CA VAL A 62 1.62 -5.79 17.21
C VAL A 62 2.26 -4.48 16.73
N TRP A 63 2.71 -4.43 15.48
CA TRP A 63 3.27 -3.23 14.86
C TRP A 63 2.25 -2.08 14.85
N TRP A 64 1.04 -2.36 14.37
CA TRP A 64 -0.06 -1.40 14.34
C TRP A 64 -0.43 -0.91 15.74
N ALA A 65 -0.59 -1.83 16.70
CA ALA A 65 -0.91 -1.49 18.08
C ALA A 65 0.18 -0.63 18.73
N GLY A 66 1.45 -0.95 18.50
CA GLY A 66 2.59 -0.19 19.03
C GLY A 66 2.63 1.24 18.52
N PHE A 67 2.53 1.43 17.21
CA PHE A 67 2.53 2.78 16.61
C PHE A 67 1.25 3.56 16.94
N ALA A 68 0.10 2.89 17.08
CA ALA A 68 -1.12 3.53 17.54
C ALA A 68 -0.96 4.11 18.97
N GLN A 69 -0.29 3.39 19.88
CA GLN A 69 -0.01 3.91 21.23
C GLN A 69 0.87 5.16 21.19
N LEU A 70 1.85 5.21 20.28
CA LEU A 70 2.68 6.40 20.10
C LEU A 70 1.83 7.60 19.65
N ALA A 71 0.95 7.37 18.68
CA ALA A 71 0.04 8.41 18.19
C ALA A 71 -0.89 8.91 19.31
N PHE A 72 -1.47 8.01 20.11
CA PHE A 72 -2.34 8.38 21.23
C PHE A 72 -1.62 9.18 22.32
N ARG A 73 -0.31 8.94 22.54
CA ARG A 73 0.48 9.70 23.51
C ARG A 73 0.86 11.10 23.05
N VAL A 74 0.99 11.30 21.75
CA VAL A 74 1.47 12.56 21.14
C VAL A 74 0.31 13.48 20.74
N LEU A 75 -0.84 12.89 20.37
CA LEU A 75 -2.02 13.67 20.00
C LEU A 75 -2.58 14.40 21.22
N PRO A 76 -2.86 15.70 21.11
CA PRO A 76 -3.46 16.46 22.20
C PRO A 76 -4.87 15.96 22.51
N ASP A 77 -5.16 15.79 23.80
CA ASP A 77 -6.49 15.40 24.28
C ASP A 77 -7.52 16.46 23.89
N ASN A 78 -8.49 16.05 23.09
CA ASN A 78 -9.72 16.77 22.78
C ASN A 78 -9.60 18.32 22.75
N PRO A 79 -8.90 18.90 21.73
CA PRO A 79 -8.65 20.34 21.68
C PRO A 79 -9.91 21.20 21.62
N TYR A 80 -11.08 20.58 21.35
CA TYR A 80 -12.38 21.26 21.28
C TYR A 80 -13.26 21.06 22.52
N GLY A 81 -12.79 20.37 23.59
CA GLY A 81 -13.54 20.13 24.83
C GLY A 81 -14.86 19.37 24.67
N ARG A 82 -15.10 18.75 23.51
CA ARG A 82 -16.36 18.03 23.24
C ARG A 82 -16.35 16.67 23.94
N LYS A 83 -17.27 16.47 24.86
CA LYS A 83 -17.44 15.17 25.53
C LYS A 83 -17.96 14.13 24.54
N ALA A 84 -17.34 12.95 24.55
CA ALA A 84 -17.83 11.80 23.80
C ALA A 84 -19.17 11.35 24.43
N THR A 85 -20.27 11.74 23.82
CA THR A 85 -21.63 11.34 24.24
C THR A 85 -22.04 10.13 23.40
N GLY A 86 -22.91 9.24 23.88
CA GLY A 86 -23.39 8.08 23.13
C GLY A 86 -24.02 8.40 21.75
N GLN A 87 -24.27 9.68 21.49
CA GLN A 87 -24.76 10.18 20.17
C GLN A 87 -23.65 10.52 19.18
N VAL A 88 -22.36 10.26 19.50
CA VAL A 88 -21.23 10.61 18.61
C VAL A 88 -21.39 9.96 17.22
N VAL A 89 -21.82 8.71 17.15
CA VAL A 89 -22.07 8.00 15.90
C VAL A 89 -23.18 8.67 15.10
N LEU A 90 -24.30 9.00 15.73
CA LEU A 90 -25.44 9.69 15.08
C LEU A 90 -25.06 11.10 14.61
N ASN A 91 -24.27 11.81 15.40
CA ASN A 91 -23.75 13.13 15.02
C ASN A 91 -22.77 13.01 13.84
N GLY A 92 -21.94 11.98 13.79
CA GLY A 92 -21.08 11.68 12.65
C GLY A 92 -21.89 11.46 11.36
N PHE A 93 -22.95 10.68 11.41
CA PHE A 93 -23.85 10.50 10.25
C PHE A 93 -24.54 11.81 9.84
N ARG A 94 -24.92 12.62 10.79
CA ARG A 94 -25.55 13.93 10.53
C ARG A 94 -24.61 14.92 9.87
N GLU A 95 -23.34 14.95 10.32
CA GLU A 95 -22.27 15.74 9.71
C GLU A 95 -21.94 15.22 8.31
N LEU A 96 -21.80 13.91 8.10
CA LEU A 96 -21.61 13.32 6.78
C LEU A 96 -22.73 13.70 5.80
N ARG A 97 -23.98 13.66 6.26
CA ARG A 97 -25.14 14.07 5.45
C ARG A 97 -25.10 15.56 5.09
N LYS A 98 -24.61 16.40 6.00
CA LYS A 98 -24.43 17.83 5.76
C LYS A 98 -23.33 18.06 4.71
N VAL A 99 -22.16 17.47 4.91
CA VAL A 99 -21.04 17.51 3.96
C VAL A 99 -21.47 17.00 2.58
N TRP A 100 -22.23 15.90 2.53
CA TRP A 100 -22.76 15.35 1.28
C TRP A 100 -23.66 16.36 0.53
N ARG A 101 -24.52 17.07 1.24
CA ARG A 101 -25.37 18.11 0.63
C ARG A 101 -24.55 19.29 0.14
N GLU A 102 -23.58 19.75 0.91
CA GLU A 102 -22.67 20.82 0.52
C GLU A 102 -21.84 20.43 -0.72
N LEU A 103 -21.42 19.17 -0.79
CA LEU A 103 -20.71 18.59 -1.92
C LEU A 103 -21.56 18.63 -3.20
N GLN A 104 -22.83 18.21 -3.11
CA GLN A 104 -23.74 18.21 -4.26
C GLN A 104 -24.04 19.63 -4.75
N SER A 105 -24.03 20.64 -3.88
CA SER A 105 -24.24 22.04 -4.26
C SER A 105 -23.04 22.64 -5.00
N THR A 106 -21.83 22.07 -4.84
CA THR A 106 -20.60 22.59 -5.45
C THR A 106 -20.17 21.71 -6.64
N ARG A 107 -20.66 22.05 -7.83
CA ARG A 107 -20.41 21.26 -9.05
C ARG A 107 -18.93 20.93 -9.31
N ARG A 108 -18.02 21.88 -9.08
CA ARG A 108 -16.57 21.65 -9.29
C ARG A 108 -16.01 20.62 -8.32
N LEU A 109 -16.39 20.69 -7.05
CA LEU A 109 -15.93 19.76 -6.03
C LEU A 109 -16.47 18.36 -6.26
N ASN A 110 -17.77 18.26 -6.63
CA ASN A 110 -18.40 16.98 -6.96
C ASN A 110 -17.71 16.31 -8.16
N SER A 111 -17.47 17.05 -9.25
CA SER A 111 -16.76 16.52 -10.42
C SER A 111 -15.33 16.08 -10.10
N TYR A 112 -14.62 16.84 -9.27
CA TYR A 112 -13.28 16.48 -8.82
C TYR A 112 -13.29 15.18 -7.99
N LEU A 113 -14.18 15.05 -7.04
CA LEU A 113 -14.28 13.86 -6.19
C LEU A 113 -14.69 12.61 -6.97
N MET A 114 -15.61 12.75 -7.93
CA MET A 114 -15.99 11.65 -8.82
C MET A 114 -14.79 11.19 -9.68
N ALA A 115 -14.08 12.13 -10.28
CA ALA A 115 -12.86 11.81 -11.05
C ALA A 115 -11.79 11.16 -10.18
N PHE A 116 -11.57 11.68 -8.97
CA PHE A 116 -10.63 11.12 -7.99
C PHE A 116 -11.03 9.71 -7.55
N PHE A 117 -12.31 9.48 -7.30
CA PHE A 117 -12.83 8.16 -6.94
C PHE A 117 -12.60 7.15 -8.06
N VAL A 118 -12.99 7.46 -9.30
CA VAL A 118 -12.80 6.57 -10.46
C VAL A 118 -11.33 6.28 -10.69
N PHE A 119 -10.48 7.32 -10.62
CA PHE A 119 -9.02 7.17 -10.75
C PHE A 119 -8.42 6.23 -9.69
N ASN A 120 -8.78 6.45 -8.41
CA ASN A 120 -8.31 5.58 -7.33
C ASN A 120 -8.81 4.14 -7.47
N MET A 121 -10.06 3.94 -7.87
CA MET A 121 -10.56 2.58 -8.14
C MET A 121 -9.75 1.89 -9.23
N GLY A 122 -9.42 2.59 -10.32
CA GLY A 122 -8.57 2.07 -11.39
C GLY A 122 -7.19 1.63 -10.87
N ILE A 123 -6.50 2.50 -10.14
CA ILE A 123 -5.19 2.20 -9.55
C ILE A 123 -5.27 0.98 -8.62
N GLN A 124 -6.22 0.97 -7.70
CA GLN A 124 -6.38 -0.13 -6.75
C GLN A 124 -6.67 -1.46 -7.47
N THR A 125 -7.50 -1.44 -8.49
CA THR A 125 -7.78 -2.63 -9.30
C THR A 125 -6.51 -3.17 -9.95
N VAL A 126 -5.69 -2.31 -10.58
CA VAL A 126 -4.42 -2.72 -11.17
C VAL A 126 -3.49 -3.30 -10.11
N MET A 127 -3.36 -2.67 -8.95
CA MET A 127 -2.49 -3.15 -7.88
C MET A 127 -2.91 -4.52 -7.34
N TYR A 128 -4.21 -4.78 -7.16
CA TYR A 128 -4.72 -6.09 -6.71
C TYR A 128 -4.57 -7.17 -7.78
N LEU A 129 -4.84 -6.83 -9.04
CA LEU A 129 -4.76 -7.80 -10.13
C LEU A 129 -3.33 -8.08 -10.58
N ALA A 130 -2.38 -7.16 -10.36
CA ALA A 130 -0.99 -7.31 -10.78
C ALA A 130 -0.33 -8.58 -10.22
N VAL A 131 -0.61 -8.93 -8.96
CA VAL A 131 -0.06 -10.15 -8.34
C VAL A 131 -0.64 -11.41 -8.96
N THR A 132 -1.97 -11.44 -9.19
CA THR A 132 -2.66 -12.58 -9.83
C THR A 132 -2.18 -12.74 -11.28
N TYR A 133 -2.13 -11.63 -12.01
CA TYR A 133 -1.59 -11.61 -13.38
C TYR A 133 -0.15 -12.14 -13.43
N ALA A 134 0.70 -11.67 -12.53
CA ALA A 134 2.10 -12.11 -12.47
C ALA A 134 2.20 -13.63 -12.22
N LYS A 135 1.38 -14.20 -11.35
CA LYS A 135 1.38 -15.64 -11.07
C LYS A 135 0.95 -16.50 -12.26
N GLU A 136 0.05 -15.99 -13.06
CA GLU A 136 -0.53 -16.76 -14.19
C GLU A 136 0.27 -16.58 -15.50
N GLU A 137 0.75 -15.38 -15.79
CA GLU A 137 1.31 -15.04 -17.09
C GLU A 137 2.82 -14.83 -17.08
N VAL A 138 3.41 -14.39 -15.96
CA VAL A 138 4.82 -14.05 -15.90
C VAL A 138 5.68 -15.30 -15.66
N LYS A 139 6.71 -15.48 -16.49
CA LYS A 139 7.64 -16.60 -16.48
C LYS A 139 8.99 -16.15 -15.97
N GLU A 140 9.70 -17.07 -15.31
CA GLU A 140 11.09 -16.87 -14.90
C GLU A 140 11.96 -18.07 -15.32
N LEU A 141 13.27 -17.83 -15.45
CA LEU A 141 14.22 -18.89 -15.71
C LEU A 141 14.66 -19.51 -14.37
N ALA A 142 14.41 -20.80 -14.22
CA ALA A 142 14.95 -21.56 -13.09
C ALA A 142 16.47 -21.75 -13.23
N PRO A 143 17.20 -22.08 -12.15
CA PRO A 143 18.64 -22.29 -12.20
C PRO A 143 19.09 -23.42 -13.15
N ASP A 144 18.20 -24.34 -13.48
CA ASP A 144 18.41 -25.44 -14.42
C ASP A 144 18.16 -25.04 -15.90
N GLY A 145 17.77 -23.78 -16.15
CA GLY A 145 17.44 -23.26 -17.47
C GLY A 145 16.01 -23.58 -17.93
N SER A 146 15.18 -24.21 -17.11
CA SER A 146 13.76 -24.43 -17.41
C SER A 146 12.95 -23.14 -17.23
N VAL A 147 11.88 -22.99 -18.04
CA VAL A 147 10.94 -21.87 -17.92
C VAL A 147 9.84 -22.30 -16.96
N VAL A 148 9.69 -21.54 -15.87
CA VAL A 148 8.70 -21.80 -14.81
C VAL A 148 7.85 -20.55 -14.57
N PRO A 149 6.63 -20.68 -14.01
CA PRO A 149 5.88 -19.54 -13.52
C PRO A 149 6.67 -18.78 -12.44
N ILE A 150 6.46 -17.47 -12.34
CA ILE A 150 7.13 -16.65 -11.34
C ILE A 150 6.90 -17.18 -9.93
N GLY A 151 7.96 -17.37 -9.16
CA GLY A 151 7.90 -17.89 -7.80
C GLY A 151 7.42 -16.85 -6.79
N ASP A 152 6.88 -17.30 -5.66
CA ASP A 152 6.44 -16.42 -4.59
C ASP A 152 7.57 -15.53 -4.05
N SER A 153 8.81 -16.05 -4.00
CA SER A 153 9.99 -15.25 -3.61
C SER A 153 10.25 -14.09 -4.55
N SER A 154 10.13 -14.32 -5.85
CA SER A 154 10.32 -13.31 -6.90
C SER A 154 9.22 -12.22 -6.82
N LEU A 155 7.98 -12.61 -6.52
CA LEU A 155 6.88 -11.67 -6.28
C LEU A 155 7.12 -10.81 -5.03
N ILE A 156 7.62 -11.40 -3.95
CA ILE A 156 7.93 -10.66 -2.72
C ILE A 156 9.07 -9.67 -2.95
N ILE A 157 10.10 -10.06 -3.71
CA ILE A 157 11.19 -9.15 -4.13
C ILE A 157 10.61 -7.99 -4.96
N SER A 158 9.68 -8.25 -5.87
CA SER A 158 8.98 -7.20 -6.63
C SER A 158 8.30 -6.19 -5.70
N ILE A 159 7.57 -6.67 -4.69
CA ILE A 159 6.87 -5.80 -3.74
C ILE A 159 7.87 -4.95 -2.94
N LEU A 160 9.02 -5.51 -2.54
CA LEU A 160 10.08 -4.76 -1.87
C LEU A 160 10.65 -3.65 -2.78
N LEU A 161 10.93 -3.98 -4.04
CA LEU A 161 11.41 -3.00 -5.03
C LEU A 161 10.41 -1.87 -5.23
N ILE A 162 9.13 -2.21 -5.41
CA ILE A 162 8.04 -1.22 -5.54
C ILE A 162 8.02 -0.28 -4.34
N GLN A 163 8.16 -0.78 -3.12
CA GLN A 163 8.14 0.04 -1.90
C GLN A 163 9.33 1.01 -1.83
N LEU A 164 10.52 0.55 -2.21
CA LEU A 164 11.72 1.41 -2.25
C LEU A 164 11.58 2.50 -3.31
N VAL A 165 11.13 2.13 -4.51
CA VAL A 165 10.91 3.08 -5.61
C VAL A 165 9.77 4.04 -5.27
N ALA A 166 8.70 3.57 -4.63
CA ALA A 166 7.59 4.42 -4.20
C ALA A 166 8.03 5.51 -3.19
N ALA A 167 8.94 5.18 -2.28
CA ALA A 167 9.50 6.16 -1.35
C ALA A 167 10.27 7.27 -2.07
N LEU A 168 11.10 6.90 -3.07
CA LEU A 168 11.81 7.86 -3.92
C LEU A 168 10.84 8.62 -4.84
N GLY A 169 9.89 7.92 -5.43
CA GLY A 169 8.86 8.46 -6.31
C GLY A 169 8.00 9.53 -5.63
N ALA A 170 7.60 9.29 -4.38
CA ALA A 170 6.87 10.27 -3.59
C ALA A 170 7.65 11.59 -3.45
N TYR A 171 8.94 11.51 -3.21
CA TYR A 171 9.80 12.70 -3.14
C TYR A 171 9.96 13.39 -4.50
N LEU A 172 10.22 12.62 -5.55
CA LEU A 172 10.36 13.15 -6.92
C LEU A 172 9.07 13.80 -7.41
N PHE A 173 7.91 13.23 -7.07
CA PHE A 173 6.61 13.79 -7.43
C PHE A 173 6.34 15.14 -6.76
N VAL A 174 6.78 15.33 -5.52
CA VAL A 174 6.73 16.64 -4.85
C VAL A 174 7.60 17.68 -5.58
N LEU A 175 8.80 17.29 -6.01
CA LEU A 175 9.67 18.18 -6.79
C LEU A 175 9.05 18.52 -8.16
N LEU A 176 8.48 17.55 -8.83
CA LEU A 176 7.77 17.73 -10.09
C LEU A 176 6.59 18.70 -9.91
N SER A 177 5.74 18.45 -8.90
CA SER A 177 4.58 19.28 -8.60
C SER A 177 4.96 20.74 -8.32
N ARG A 178 6.08 20.98 -7.65
CA ARG A 178 6.60 22.33 -7.42
C ARG A 178 7.06 23.03 -8.68
N ARG A 179 7.62 22.30 -9.66
CA ARG A 179 8.13 22.87 -10.90
C ARG A 179 7.04 23.16 -11.93
N VAL A 180 6.13 22.20 -12.13
CA VAL A 180 5.11 22.26 -13.20
C VAL A 180 3.72 22.65 -12.69
N GLY A 181 3.51 22.65 -11.37
CA GLY A 181 2.23 22.85 -10.71
C GLY A 181 1.43 21.57 -10.52
N ASN A 182 0.59 21.55 -9.48
CA ASN A 182 -0.14 20.36 -9.04
C ASN A 182 -1.00 19.71 -10.13
N MET A 183 -1.72 20.53 -10.92
CA MET A 183 -2.63 20.02 -11.95
C MET A 183 -1.87 19.32 -13.08
N ARG A 184 -0.76 19.93 -13.54
CA ARG A 184 0.08 19.33 -14.58
C ARG A 184 0.79 18.07 -14.09
N ALA A 185 1.25 18.06 -12.85
CA ALA A 185 1.85 16.88 -12.25
C ALA A 185 0.86 15.70 -12.19
N LEU A 186 -0.41 15.95 -11.82
CA LEU A 186 -1.45 14.93 -11.87
C LEU A 186 -1.70 14.39 -13.27
N ILE A 187 -1.75 15.26 -14.29
CA ILE A 187 -1.92 14.84 -15.68
C ILE A 187 -0.74 13.95 -16.11
N ILE A 188 0.49 14.34 -15.78
CA ILE A 188 1.69 13.54 -16.07
C ILE A 188 1.57 12.17 -15.41
N GLY A 189 1.14 12.10 -14.14
CA GLY A 189 0.90 10.85 -13.42
C GLY A 189 -0.16 9.98 -14.11
N CYS A 190 -1.29 10.55 -14.54
CA CYS A 190 -2.33 9.82 -15.27
C CYS A 190 -1.81 9.25 -16.60
N VAL A 191 -1.05 10.04 -17.35
CA VAL A 191 -0.43 9.57 -18.62
C VAL A 191 0.58 8.45 -18.35
N GLY A 192 1.37 8.58 -17.28
CA GLY A 192 2.28 7.52 -16.84
C GLY A 192 1.55 6.22 -16.53
N TRP A 193 0.43 6.28 -15.83
CA TRP A 193 -0.41 5.10 -15.53
C TRP A 193 -0.98 4.44 -16.79
N ILE A 194 -1.44 5.23 -17.75
CA ILE A 194 -1.91 4.69 -19.04
C ILE A 194 -0.76 3.95 -19.76
N PHE A 195 0.44 4.55 -19.75
CA PHE A 195 1.62 3.92 -20.35
C PHE A 195 1.98 2.60 -19.65
N ILE A 196 1.96 2.56 -18.31
CA ILE A 196 2.19 1.35 -17.51
C ILE A 196 1.18 0.25 -17.89
N CYS A 197 -0.12 0.58 -17.96
CA CYS A 197 -1.16 -0.38 -18.33
C CYS A 197 -0.97 -0.95 -19.74
N VAL A 198 -0.57 -0.10 -20.70
CA VAL A 198 -0.29 -0.54 -22.09
C VAL A 198 0.97 -1.41 -22.14
N ALA A 199 2.01 -1.03 -21.39
CA ALA A 199 3.25 -1.81 -21.31
C ALA A 199 3.01 -3.17 -20.63
N ALA A 200 2.18 -3.22 -19.59
CA ALA A 200 1.82 -4.45 -18.87
C ALA A 200 1.22 -5.53 -19.80
N TYR A 201 0.51 -5.12 -20.85
CA TYR A 201 -0.04 -6.05 -21.83
C TYR A 201 1.03 -6.88 -22.57
N ARG A 202 2.30 -6.42 -22.58
CA ARG A 202 3.41 -7.10 -23.26
C ARG A 202 4.38 -7.82 -22.34
N VAL A 203 4.15 -7.75 -21.03
CA VAL A 203 5.04 -8.36 -20.05
C VAL A 203 4.83 -9.87 -19.99
N GLU A 204 5.86 -10.62 -20.33
CA GLU A 204 5.89 -12.08 -20.25
C GLU A 204 6.99 -12.60 -19.31
N TRP A 205 8.03 -11.80 -19.05
CA TRP A 205 9.19 -12.20 -18.26
C TRP A 205 9.28 -11.45 -16.93
N ALA A 206 9.81 -12.14 -15.92
CA ALA A 206 10.01 -11.58 -14.58
C ALA A 206 10.86 -10.29 -14.60
N THR A 207 11.89 -10.22 -15.46
CA THR A 207 12.74 -9.03 -15.61
C THR A 207 11.96 -7.82 -16.13
N GLU A 208 11.04 -8.04 -17.08
CA GLU A 208 10.16 -6.99 -17.62
C GLU A 208 9.14 -6.57 -16.55
N PHE A 209 8.63 -7.53 -15.80
CA PHE A 209 7.73 -7.26 -14.68
C PHE A 209 8.39 -6.40 -13.62
N TYR A 210 9.64 -6.69 -13.23
CA TYR A 210 10.39 -5.85 -12.29
C TYR A 210 10.62 -4.45 -12.82
N ALA A 211 10.99 -4.32 -14.11
CA ALA A 211 11.19 -3.01 -14.73
C ALA A 211 9.91 -2.18 -14.79
N LEU A 212 8.76 -2.84 -15.02
CA LEU A 212 7.47 -2.16 -15.04
C LEU A 212 6.97 -1.80 -13.64
N ALA A 213 7.30 -2.61 -12.64
CA ALA A 213 6.92 -2.39 -11.25
C ALA A 213 7.69 -1.22 -10.60
N CYS A 214 8.87 -0.85 -11.14
CA CYS A 214 9.71 0.26 -10.69
C CYS A 214 9.45 1.55 -11.45
#